data_8d22f86983595c56b9d764a65c59c5d1
#
_entry.id   8d22f86983595c56b9d764a65c59c5d1
#
_cell.length_a   1.000
_cell.length_b   1.000
_cell.length_c   1.000
_cell.angle_alpha   90.00
_cell.angle_beta   90.00
_cell.angle_gamma   90.00
#
_symmetry.space_group_name_H-M   'P 1'
#
loop_
_entity.id
_entity.type
_entity.pdbx_description
1 polymer ?
#
loop_
_entity_poly.entity_id
_entity_poly.type
_entity_poly.pdbx_seq_one_letter_code
_entity_poly.pdbx_strand_id
1 'polypeptide(L)'
;MTEISIDTARGITLAATLCVPDTADPLDLPELSTALEAGRTAPARHEGAVILAHNFLADRHGLAHRLDELAARYRKAGLTTLQFDFSGLGESDDDVITLAGEIEDIQAVCGWLADRGFARQAIHANGLGATATLLARPEQV
;
A
#
# COMPACT_ATOMS: atom_id res chain seq x y z
N MET A 1 -2.39 1.75 12.99
CA MET A 1 -1.22 1.61 12.10
C MET A 1 -0.69 0.20 12.25
N THR A 2 -0.62 -0.53 11.16
CA THR A 2 -0.16 -1.93 11.17
C THR A 2 0.99 -2.07 10.17
N GLU A 3 2.14 -2.55 10.66
CA GLU A 3 3.26 -2.92 9.80
C GLU A 3 2.99 -4.29 9.21
N ILE A 4 3.17 -4.42 7.90
CA ILE A 4 2.90 -5.65 7.14
C ILE A 4 4.04 -5.98 6.19
N SER A 5 4.09 -7.24 5.81
CA SER A 5 5.02 -7.74 4.79
C SER A 5 4.21 -8.30 3.62
N ILE A 6 4.62 -7.97 2.42
CA ILE A 6 3.95 -8.39 1.18
C ILE A 6 4.97 -9.11 0.30
N ASP A 7 4.69 -10.36 -0.03
CA ASP A 7 5.58 -11.15 -0.88
C ASP A 7 5.26 -10.92 -2.36
N THR A 8 6.29 -10.73 -3.16
CA THR A 8 6.19 -10.63 -4.62
C THR A 8 6.38 -12.00 -5.27
N ALA A 9 6.01 -12.10 -6.53
CA ALA A 9 6.21 -13.33 -7.32
C ALA A 9 7.69 -13.72 -7.46
N ARG A 10 8.62 -12.76 -7.33
CA ARG A 10 10.07 -13.00 -7.35
C ARG A 10 10.62 -13.53 -6.02
N GLY A 11 9.81 -13.65 -4.97
CA GLY A 11 10.28 -14.00 -3.63
C GLY A 11 10.91 -12.84 -2.86
N ILE A 12 10.70 -11.60 -3.27
CA ILE A 12 11.09 -10.40 -2.54
C ILE A 12 9.97 -10.02 -1.58
N THR A 13 10.31 -9.69 -0.36
CA THR A 13 9.34 -9.22 0.65
C THR A 13 9.40 -7.70 0.76
N LEU A 14 8.25 -7.07 0.55
CA LEU A 14 8.07 -5.62 0.67
C LEU A 14 7.63 -5.26 2.08
N ALA A 15 8.23 -4.23 2.65
CA ALA A 15 7.78 -3.62 3.89
C ALA A 15 6.70 -2.58 3.60
N ALA A 16 5.61 -2.62 4.35
CA ALA A 16 4.50 -1.70 4.17
C ALA A 16 3.83 -1.34 5.49
N THR A 17 3.14 -0.20 5.48
CA THR A 17 2.35 0.30 6.60
C THR A 17 0.91 0.48 6.15
N LEU A 18 -0.01 -0.20 6.81
CA LEU A 18 -1.45 -0.08 6.58
C LEU A 18 -2.09 0.74 7.70
N CYS A 19 -2.88 1.74 7.33
CA CYS A 19 -3.61 2.56 8.28
C CYS A 19 -5.08 2.64 7.90
N VAL A 20 -5.96 2.43 8.90
CA VAL A 20 -7.41 2.56 8.74
C VAL A 20 -7.85 4.03 8.78
N PRO A 21 -9.06 4.35 8.27
CA PRO A 21 -9.58 5.72 8.27
C PRO A 21 -9.73 6.30 9.68
N ASP A 22 -9.41 7.58 9.84
CA ASP A 22 -9.62 8.31 11.11
C ASP A 22 -11.10 8.47 11.47
N THR A 23 -11.99 8.37 10.47
CA THR A 23 -13.44 8.49 10.61
C THR A 23 -14.13 7.15 10.83
N ALA A 24 -13.40 6.04 10.90
CA ALA A 24 -13.98 4.74 11.20
C ALA A 24 -14.52 4.72 12.63
N ASP A 25 -15.65 4.00 12.84
CA ASP A 25 -16.21 3.80 14.16
C ASP A 25 -15.14 3.14 15.06
N PRO A 26 -14.88 3.67 16.28
CA PRO A 26 -13.91 3.10 17.20
C PRO A 26 -14.12 1.61 17.51
N LEU A 27 -15.35 1.12 17.41
CA LEU A 27 -15.67 -0.31 17.55
C LEU A 27 -15.21 -1.15 16.36
N ASP A 28 -15.06 -0.53 15.19
CA ASP A 28 -14.66 -1.20 13.96
C ASP A 28 -13.13 -1.31 13.78
N LEU A 29 -12.40 -0.35 14.32
CA LEU A 29 -10.93 -0.31 14.20
C LEU A 29 -10.24 -1.57 14.73
N PRO A 30 -10.57 -2.08 15.96
CA PRO A 30 -9.99 -3.32 16.46
C PRO A 30 -10.35 -4.54 15.59
N GLU A 31 -11.59 -4.63 15.12
CA GLU A 31 -12.04 -5.72 14.27
C GLU A 31 -11.33 -5.73 12.92
N LEU A 32 -11.20 -4.58 12.28
CA LEU A 32 -10.49 -4.44 11.01
C LEU A 32 -9.01 -4.80 11.16
N SER A 33 -8.34 -4.25 12.15
CA SER A 33 -6.92 -4.54 12.41
C SER A 33 -6.69 -6.02 12.68
N THR A 34 -7.51 -6.64 13.55
CA THR A 34 -7.43 -8.06 13.86
C THR A 34 -7.68 -8.94 12.62
N ALA A 35 -8.67 -8.58 11.79
CA ALA A 35 -8.97 -9.30 10.56
C ALA A 35 -7.80 -9.25 9.56
N LEU A 36 -7.16 -8.08 9.42
CA LEU A 36 -6.00 -7.89 8.53
C LEU A 36 -4.78 -8.65 9.03
N GLU A 37 -4.48 -8.60 10.32
CA GLU A 37 -3.39 -9.35 10.95
C GLU A 37 -3.59 -10.87 10.80
N ALA A 38 -4.83 -11.34 10.89
CA ALA A 38 -5.18 -12.74 10.67
C ALA A 38 -5.30 -13.15 9.20
N GLY A 39 -5.11 -12.19 8.26
CA GLY A 39 -5.26 -12.44 6.82
C GLY A 39 -6.70 -12.63 6.36
N ARG A 40 -7.69 -12.21 7.15
CA ARG A 40 -9.11 -12.32 6.82
C ARG A 40 -9.56 -11.18 5.91
N THR A 41 -10.65 -11.40 5.16
CA THR A 41 -11.27 -10.37 4.29
C THR A 41 -11.78 -9.20 5.12
N ALA A 42 -11.51 -7.98 4.67
CA ALA A 42 -12.03 -6.76 5.28
C ALA A 42 -13.56 -6.69 5.16
N PRO A 43 -14.26 -6.03 6.10
CA PRO A 43 -15.68 -5.77 5.97
C PRO A 43 -16.00 -4.92 4.73
N ALA A 44 -17.14 -5.17 4.10
CA ALA A 44 -17.54 -4.52 2.84
C ALA A 44 -17.52 -2.98 2.89
N ARG A 45 -17.82 -2.39 4.03
CA ARG A 45 -17.78 -0.92 4.24
C ARG A 45 -16.38 -0.30 4.17
N HIS A 46 -15.32 -1.12 4.20
CA HIS A 46 -13.92 -0.71 4.11
C HIS A 46 -13.27 -1.17 2.80
N GLU A 47 -14.03 -1.27 1.72
CA GLU A 47 -13.55 -1.76 0.42
C GLU A 47 -12.55 -0.83 -0.27
N GLY A 48 -12.57 0.46 0.06
CA GLY A 48 -11.71 1.46 -0.60
C GLY A 48 -10.35 1.61 0.08
N ALA A 49 -9.29 1.56 -0.70
CA ALA A 49 -7.93 1.81 -0.23
C ALA A 49 -7.17 2.72 -1.19
N VAL A 50 -6.28 3.56 -0.64
CA VAL A 50 -5.33 4.37 -1.41
C VAL A 50 -3.92 3.84 -1.14
N ILE A 51 -3.24 3.45 -2.20
CA ILE A 51 -1.84 3.05 -2.18
C ILE A 51 -0.98 4.28 -2.48
N LEU A 52 0.06 4.49 -1.68
CA LEU A 52 1.01 5.58 -1.87
C LEU A 52 2.33 4.99 -2.35
N ALA A 53 2.66 5.24 -3.62
CA ALA A 53 3.86 4.74 -4.28
C ALA A 53 4.89 5.86 -4.41
N HIS A 54 6.03 5.69 -3.71
CA HIS A 54 7.06 6.73 -3.65
C HIS A 54 7.89 6.84 -4.94
N ASN A 55 8.68 7.91 -5.03
CA ASN A 55 9.57 8.17 -6.15
C ASN A 55 10.89 7.37 -6.02
N PHE A 56 11.68 7.40 -7.10
CA PHE A 56 13.00 6.78 -7.17
C PHE A 56 13.92 7.23 -6.04
N LEU A 57 14.64 6.29 -5.44
CA LEU A 57 15.56 6.49 -4.29
C LEU A 57 14.90 7.15 -3.06
N ALA A 58 13.60 7.01 -2.91
CA ALA A 58 12.86 7.40 -1.71
C ALA A 58 12.44 6.15 -0.90
N ASP A 59 11.56 6.33 0.05
CA ASP A 59 10.92 5.28 0.83
C ASP A 59 9.43 5.58 1.01
N ARG A 60 8.71 4.71 1.73
CA ARG A 60 7.25 4.83 1.94
C ARG A 60 6.80 6.13 2.63
N HIS A 61 7.70 6.82 3.31
CA HIS A 61 7.40 8.10 3.95
C HIS A 61 7.45 9.28 2.96
N GLY A 62 8.18 9.09 1.87
CA GLY A 62 8.43 10.13 0.87
C GLY A 62 9.44 11.17 1.34
N LEU A 63 9.85 12.03 0.43
CA LEU A 63 10.77 13.11 0.73
C LEU A 63 10.17 14.04 1.81
N ALA A 64 10.91 14.27 2.89
CA ALA A 64 10.48 15.11 4.02
C ALA A 64 9.11 14.69 4.60
N HIS A 65 8.82 13.39 4.64
CA HIS A 65 7.57 12.81 5.16
C HIS A 65 6.30 13.28 4.45
N ARG A 66 6.40 13.73 3.20
CA ARG A 66 5.23 14.22 2.44
C ARG A 66 4.18 13.14 2.17
N LEU A 67 4.58 11.88 2.03
CA LEU A 67 3.62 10.79 1.87
C LEU A 67 2.89 10.48 3.17
N ASP A 68 3.52 10.66 4.32
CA ASP A 68 2.86 10.53 5.63
C ASP A 68 1.76 11.59 5.80
N GLU A 69 2.05 12.84 5.43
CA GLU A 69 1.06 13.93 5.46
C GLU A 69 -0.11 13.65 4.50
N LEU A 70 0.19 13.17 3.31
CA LEU A 70 -0.81 12.84 2.30
C LEU A 70 -1.69 11.68 2.78
N ALA A 71 -1.09 10.63 3.33
CA ALA A 71 -1.80 9.50 3.91
C ALA A 71 -2.77 9.95 5.02
N ALA A 72 -2.32 10.87 5.89
CA ALA A 72 -3.18 11.43 6.94
C ALA A 72 -4.40 12.15 6.35
N ARG A 73 -4.25 12.87 5.24
CA ARG A 73 -5.37 13.53 4.55
C ARG A 73 -6.37 12.52 3.97
N TYR A 74 -5.89 11.45 3.36
CA TYR A 74 -6.75 10.37 2.85
C TYR A 74 -7.50 9.67 3.98
N ARG A 75 -6.86 9.40 5.12
CA ARG A 75 -7.53 8.81 6.28
C ARG A 75 -8.62 9.71 6.85
N LYS A 76 -8.40 11.02 6.90
CA LYS A 76 -9.43 12.00 7.31
C LYS A 76 -10.62 12.02 6.34
N ALA A 77 -10.40 11.69 5.08
CA ALA A 77 -11.45 11.56 4.08
C ALA A 77 -12.18 10.19 4.14
N GLY A 78 -11.82 9.32 5.08
CA GLY A 78 -12.49 8.04 5.29
C GLY A 78 -11.88 6.87 4.49
N LEU A 79 -10.63 7.01 4.00
CA LEU A 79 -9.99 5.99 3.19
C LEU A 79 -8.89 5.25 3.97
N THR A 80 -8.82 3.95 3.79
CA THR A 80 -7.67 3.16 4.22
C THR A 80 -6.46 3.52 3.36
N THR A 81 -5.28 3.65 3.96
CA THR A 81 -4.04 3.94 3.23
C THR A 81 -3.03 2.83 3.40
N LEU A 82 -2.32 2.51 2.32
CA LEU A 82 -1.18 1.62 2.34
C LEU A 82 0.02 2.35 1.74
N GLN A 83 1.09 2.46 2.53
CA GLN A 83 2.39 2.97 2.11
C GLN A 83 3.36 1.81 2.11
N PHE A 84 4.18 1.67 1.08
CA PHE A 84 5.15 0.58 0.98
C PHE A 84 6.48 1.07 0.43
N ASP A 85 7.55 0.34 0.76
CA ASP A 85 8.86 0.54 0.17
C ASP A 85 8.99 -0.37 -1.06
N PHE A 86 9.36 0.19 -2.21
CA PHE A 86 9.71 -0.62 -3.38
C PHE A 86 10.91 -1.54 -3.07
N SER A 87 10.98 -2.67 -3.77
CA SER A 87 12.09 -3.62 -3.63
C SER A 87 13.46 -2.94 -3.79
N GLY A 88 14.41 -3.30 -2.94
CA GLY A 88 15.73 -2.69 -2.88
C GLY A 88 15.80 -1.35 -2.16
N LEU A 89 14.69 -0.84 -1.61
CA LEU A 89 14.59 0.46 -0.95
C LEU A 89 13.95 0.33 0.44
N GLY A 90 14.21 1.32 1.29
CA GLY A 90 13.66 1.37 2.65
C GLY A 90 13.93 0.09 3.45
N GLU A 91 12.89 -0.48 4.02
CA GLU A 91 12.94 -1.72 4.83
C GLU A 91 12.54 -2.98 4.03
N SER A 92 12.24 -2.84 2.73
CA SER A 92 12.00 -3.99 1.85
C SER A 92 13.28 -4.76 1.59
N ASP A 93 13.16 -6.02 1.16
CA ASP A 93 14.31 -6.85 0.83
C ASP A 93 15.19 -6.18 -0.24
N ASP A 94 16.49 -6.44 -0.16
CA ASP A 94 17.45 -5.98 -1.15
C ASP A 94 17.19 -6.61 -2.52
N ASP A 95 17.21 -5.78 -3.54
CA ASP A 95 17.05 -6.20 -4.93
C ASP A 95 17.71 -5.16 -5.86
N VAL A 96 17.97 -5.54 -7.08
CA VAL A 96 18.34 -4.60 -8.13
C VAL A 96 17.10 -3.79 -8.53
N ILE A 97 17.20 -2.47 -8.41
CA ILE A 97 16.09 -1.59 -8.75
C ILE A 97 15.92 -1.55 -10.26
N THR A 98 14.79 -2.07 -10.73
CA THR A 98 14.40 -2.08 -12.15
C THR A 98 12.95 -1.64 -12.30
N LEU A 99 12.61 -1.09 -13.44
CA LEU A 99 11.22 -0.74 -13.75
C LEU A 99 10.33 -2.00 -13.75
N ALA A 100 10.81 -3.12 -14.28
CA ALA A 100 10.09 -4.38 -14.25
C ALA A 100 9.83 -4.87 -12.82
N GLY A 101 10.80 -4.71 -11.91
CA GLY A 101 10.65 -5.03 -10.50
C GLY A 101 9.61 -4.15 -9.82
N GLU A 102 9.63 -2.85 -10.05
CA GLU A 102 8.63 -1.94 -9.49
C GLU A 102 7.21 -2.21 -10.00
N ILE A 103 7.07 -2.62 -11.28
CA ILE A 103 5.77 -3.06 -11.83
C ILE A 103 5.25 -4.28 -11.06
N GLU A 104 6.08 -5.28 -10.81
CA GLU A 104 5.71 -6.44 -9.99
C GLU A 104 5.36 -6.06 -8.56
N ASP A 105 6.09 -5.15 -7.96
CA ASP A 105 5.82 -4.66 -6.60
C ASP A 105 4.42 -4.03 -6.52
N ILE A 106 4.06 -3.17 -7.48
CA ILE A 106 2.71 -2.59 -7.58
C ILE A 106 1.64 -3.68 -7.68
N GLN A 107 1.86 -4.67 -8.55
CA GLN A 107 0.92 -5.77 -8.72
C GLN A 107 0.76 -6.61 -7.44
N ALA A 108 1.85 -6.87 -6.73
CA ALA A 108 1.83 -7.59 -5.46
C ALA A 108 1.04 -6.83 -4.38
N VAL A 109 1.24 -5.52 -4.27
CA VAL A 109 0.53 -4.67 -3.30
C VAL A 109 -0.97 -4.62 -3.61
N CYS A 110 -1.35 -4.43 -4.87
CA CYS A 110 -2.75 -4.43 -5.29
C CYS A 110 -3.42 -5.78 -5.05
N GLY A 111 -2.74 -6.88 -5.37
CA GLY A 111 -3.22 -8.24 -5.12
C GLY A 111 -3.40 -8.53 -3.63
N TRP A 112 -2.43 -8.12 -2.80
CA TRP A 112 -2.49 -8.30 -1.35
C TRP A 112 -3.72 -7.61 -0.74
N LEU A 113 -4.01 -6.37 -1.17
CA LEU A 113 -5.20 -5.64 -0.72
C LEU A 113 -6.50 -6.28 -1.23
N ALA A 114 -6.54 -6.69 -2.50
CA ALA A 114 -7.72 -7.34 -3.08
C ALA A 114 -8.08 -8.63 -2.35
N ASP A 115 -7.10 -9.46 -2.00
CA ASP A 115 -7.27 -10.71 -1.25
C ASP A 115 -7.87 -10.47 0.15
N ARG A 116 -7.79 -9.24 0.66
CA ARG A 116 -8.32 -8.84 1.97
C ARG A 116 -9.61 -8.02 1.88
N GLY A 117 -10.23 -7.96 0.69
CA GLY A 117 -11.52 -7.33 0.47
C GLY A 117 -11.47 -5.86 0.09
N PHE A 118 -10.29 -5.29 -0.15
CA PHE A 118 -10.16 -3.93 -0.70
C PHE A 118 -10.28 -4.00 -2.23
N ALA A 119 -11.53 -4.17 -2.70
CA ALA A 119 -11.81 -4.38 -4.12
C ALA A 119 -11.63 -3.11 -4.96
N ARG A 120 -11.84 -1.93 -4.35
CA ARG A 120 -11.67 -0.64 -5.01
C ARG A 120 -10.40 0.04 -4.51
N GLN A 121 -9.48 0.27 -5.42
CA GLN A 121 -8.17 0.82 -5.08
C GLN A 121 -7.88 2.06 -5.92
N ALA A 122 -7.14 2.98 -5.35
CA ALA A 122 -6.52 4.10 -6.06
C ALA A 122 -5.03 4.12 -5.72
N ILE A 123 -4.21 4.59 -6.64
CA ILE A 123 -2.78 4.74 -6.42
C ILE A 123 -2.41 6.21 -6.59
N HIS A 124 -1.85 6.79 -5.53
CA HIS A 124 -1.21 8.10 -5.58
C HIS A 124 0.29 7.87 -5.74
N ALA A 125 0.84 8.22 -6.88
CA ALA A 125 2.24 7.98 -7.20
C ALA A 125 2.87 9.19 -7.86
N ASN A 126 4.19 9.30 -7.77
CA ASN A 126 4.97 10.31 -8.47
C ASN A 126 6.29 9.72 -8.99
N GLY A 127 6.88 10.38 -9.98
CA GLY A 127 8.15 9.99 -10.56
C GLY A 127 8.14 8.56 -11.12
N LEU A 128 9.16 7.77 -10.81
CA LEU A 128 9.27 6.39 -11.29
C LEU A 128 8.15 5.50 -10.79
N GLY A 129 7.68 5.70 -9.55
CA GLY A 129 6.52 4.99 -9.00
C GLY A 129 5.25 5.22 -9.82
N ALA A 130 5.04 6.45 -10.34
CA ALA A 130 3.92 6.74 -11.23
C ALA A 130 4.08 6.02 -12.59
N THR A 131 5.27 5.99 -13.15
CA THR A 131 5.56 5.27 -14.39
C THR A 131 5.29 3.77 -14.23
N ALA A 132 5.78 3.18 -13.13
CA ALA A 132 5.53 1.77 -12.83
C ALA A 132 4.04 1.46 -12.69
N THR A 133 3.29 2.33 -12.01
CA THR A 133 1.83 2.21 -11.82
C THR A 133 1.09 2.21 -13.16
N LEU A 134 1.41 3.16 -14.05
CA LEU A 134 0.78 3.25 -15.37
C LEU A 134 1.07 2.03 -16.25
N LEU A 135 2.26 1.46 -16.14
CA LEU A 135 2.65 0.27 -16.90
C LEU A 135 2.09 -1.03 -16.28
N ALA A 136 1.98 -1.09 -14.97
CA ALA A 136 1.41 -2.25 -14.27
C ALA A 136 -0.08 -2.46 -14.59
N ARG A 137 -0.83 -1.37 -14.82
CA ARG A 137 -2.28 -1.40 -15.11
C ARG A 137 -3.05 -2.35 -14.18
N PRO A 138 -3.00 -2.15 -12.86
CA PRO A 138 -3.67 -3.07 -11.95
C PRO A 138 -5.19 -3.08 -12.18
N GLU A 139 -5.78 -4.26 -12.17
CA GLU A 139 -7.24 -4.42 -12.42
C GLU A 139 -8.09 -3.74 -11.34
N GLN A 140 -7.55 -3.55 -10.14
CA GLN A 140 -8.25 -2.99 -8.98
C GLN A 140 -8.30 -1.46 -8.98
N VAL A 141 -7.58 -0.80 -9.87
CA VAL A 141 -7.40 0.66 -9.92
C VAL A 141 -8.22 1.31 -11.02
#